data_124e48fee8bd81436d020faf7c7c02ec
#
_entry.id   124e48fee8bd81436d020faf7c7c02ec
#
_cell.length_a   1.000
_cell.length_b   1.000
_cell.length_c   1.000
_cell.angle_alpha   90.00
_cell.angle_beta   90.00
_cell.angle_gamma   90.00
#
_symmetry.space_group_name_H-M   'P 1'
#
loop_
_entity.id
_entity.type
_entity.pdbx_description
1 polymer ?
#
loop_
_entity_poly.entity_id
_entity_poly.type
_entity_poly.pdbx_seq_one_letter_code
_entity_poly.pdbx_strand_id
1 'polypeptide(L)'
;MKMIKVQTGGKLYIAGEYAVLTPGQTAVIKNIPIHMTAVVKDAKDINLFSDMFDYTVGMTPDSKYALIQQTIVTLFDYLGKSAEEIPPFSLEITGKMERDGKKFGIGSSGSVTVLTLKALSAFYELNLSADLIFKLASYTLLKLGDNGSMGDIACIAYDDLVAFTSFDRQQVAKWIGTESIQDVLDKDWGYQIEVIKPALPCEFLVGWTMQPSISKDMINLVKSAISQEFLAATEKEVQLCKQALQSGDKESVKKSTSKHE
;
A
#
# COMPACT_ATOMS: atom_id res chain seq x y z
N MET A 1 22.24 -16.59 14.86
CA MET A 1 21.93 -15.26 14.34
C MET A 1 20.71 -15.40 13.47
N LYS A 2 19.59 -14.81 13.87
CA LYS A 2 18.34 -14.86 13.12
C LYS A 2 18.44 -13.94 11.91
N MET A 3 17.99 -14.42 10.74
CA MET A 3 17.94 -13.63 9.53
C MET A 3 16.65 -13.95 8.78
N ILE A 4 15.88 -12.95 8.45
CA ILE A 4 14.63 -13.06 7.72
C ILE A 4 14.74 -12.24 6.44
N LYS A 5 14.28 -12.80 5.33
CA LYS A 5 14.16 -12.11 4.03
C LYS A 5 12.69 -12.10 3.61
N VAL A 6 12.16 -10.93 3.28
CA VAL A 6 10.78 -10.71 2.82
C VAL A 6 10.80 -9.85 1.57
N GLN A 7 9.81 -10.02 0.71
CA GLN A 7 9.63 -9.22 -0.49
C GLN A 7 8.20 -8.70 -0.58
N THR A 8 8.03 -7.52 -1.17
CA THR A 8 6.72 -6.98 -1.59
C THR A 8 6.79 -6.52 -3.03
N GLY A 9 5.72 -6.73 -3.78
CA GLY A 9 5.59 -6.24 -5.14
C GLY A 9 5.18 -4.76 -5.20
N GLY A 10 5.09 -4.23 -6.42
CA GLY A 10 4.38 -2.98 -6.70
C GLY A 10 2.91 -3.23 -6.99
N LYS A 11 2.19 -2.18 -7.40
CA LYS A 11 0.78 -2.26 -7.79
C LYS A 11 0.47 -1.45 -9.03
N LEU A 12 -0.59 -1.87 -9.75
CA LEU A 12 -1.20 -1.08 -10.80
C LEU A 12 -2.73 -1.18 -10.72
N TYR A 13 -3.39 -0.07 -11.00
CA TYR A 13 -4.84 -0.05 -11.12
C TYR A 13 -5.25 -0.67 -12.47
N ILE A 14 -6.29 -1.50 -12.45
CA ILE A 14 -6.97 -2.01 -13.65
C ILE A 14 -8.21 -1.17 -13.94
N ALA A 15 -8.95 -0.80 -12.89
CA ALA A 15 -10.14 0.02 -12.97
C ALA A 15 -10.37 0.79 -11.67
N GLY A 16 -11.09 1.92 -11.72
CA GLY A 16 -11.49 2.70 -10.55
C GLY A 16 -10.42 3.68 -10.04
N GLU A 17 -9.33 3.91 -10.76
CA GLU A 17 -8.35 4.93 -10.41
C GLU A 17 -9.02 6.32 -10.33
N TYR A 18 -8.59 7.17 -9.41
CA TYR A 18 -9.18 8.45 -9.01
C TYR A 18 -10.56 8.35 -8.33
N ALA A 19 -11.52 7.57 -8.84
CA ALA A 19 -12.82 7.41 -8.17
C ALA A 19 -12.64 6.86 -6.76
N VAL A 20 -11.74 5.92 -6.55
CA VAL A 20 -11.38 5.32 -5.26
C VAL A 20 -10.84 6.30 -4.21
N LEU A 21 -10.54 7.55 -4.59
CA LEU A 21 -10.26 8.64 -3.66
C LEU A 21 -11.51 9.11 -2.92
N THR A 22 -12.71 8.78 -3.41
CA THR A 22 -13.98 9.08 -2.73
C THR A 22 -14.37 7.87 -1.86
N PRO A 23 -14.69 8.08 -0.57
CA PRO A 23 -15.13 6.99 0.30
C PRO A 23 -16.31 6.21 -0.31
N GLY A 24 -16.28 4.88 -0.18
CA GLY A 24 -17.29 3.97 -0.72
C GLY A 24 -17.13 3.60 -2.19
N GLN A 25 -16.18 4.21 -2.90
CA GLN A 25 -15.87 3.84 -4.30
C GLN A 25 -14.87 2.67 -4.34
N THR A 26 -15.00 1.83 -5.34
CA THR A 26 -14.20 0.62 -5.51
C THR A 26 -13.15 0.78 -6.62
N ALA A 27 -12.01 0.10 -6.46
CA ALA A 27 -11.02 -0.08 -7.52
C ALA A 27 -10.58 -1.54 -7.61
N VAL A 28 -10.25 -1.99 -8.81
CA VAL A 28 -9.57 -3.27 -9.06
C VAL A 28 -8.09 -2.99 -9.24
N ILE A 29 -7.26 -3.60 -8.39
CA ILE A 29 -5.83 -3.30 -8.29
C ILE A 29 -5.04 -4.60 -8.35
N LYS A 30 -4.03 -4.65 -9.22
CA LYS A 30 -3.17 -5.83 -9.41
C LYS A 30 -1.81 -5.63 -8.78
N ASN A 31 -1.42 -6.58 -7.94
CA ASN A 31 -0.02 -6.70 -7.50
C ASN A 31 0.86 -7.11 -8.69
N ILE A 32 2.03 -6.51 -8.81
CA ILE A 32 2.98 -6.75 -9.91
C ILE A 32 4.34 -7.21 -9.36
N PRO A 33 5.02 -8.15 -10.07
CA PRO A 33 6.23 -8.80 -9.57
C PRO A 33 7.51 -7.96 -9.79
N ILE A 34 7.44 -6.66 -9.50
CA ILE A 34 8.62 -5.80 -9.37
C ILE A 34 8.82 -5.58 -7.87
N HIS A 35 9.83 -6.25 -7.29
CA HIS A 35 9.92 -6.41 -5.85
C HIS A 35 10.92 -5.47 -5.20
N MET A 36 10.53 -4.96 -4.02
CA MET A 36 11.47 -4.56 -2.97
C MET A 36 11.75 -5.75 -2.05
N THR A 37 12.95 -5.81 -1.52
CA THR A 37 13.39 -6.85 -0.59
C THR A 37 13.81 -6.21 0.72
N ALA A 38 13.35 -6.75 1.84
CA ALA A 38 13.85 -6.45 3.17
C ALA A 38 14.61 -7.65 3.75
N VAL A 39 15.75 -7.38 4.33
CA VAL A 39 16.51 -8.34 5.13
C VAL A 39 16.61 -7.81 6.55
N VAL A 40 16.10 -8.58 7.52
CA VAL A 40 16.20 -8.25 8.96
C VAL A 40 17.12 -9.25 9.64
N LYS A 41 18.04 -8.74 10.49
CA LYS A 41 19.00 -9.55 11.24
C LYS A 41 19.08 -9.10 12.70
N ASP A 42 19.50 -10.00 13.60
CA ASP A 42 19.92 -9.61 14.94
C ASP A 42 21.04 -8.57 14.88
N ALA A 43 20.95 -7.54 15.69
CA ALA A 43 21.97 -6.49 15.82
C ALA A 43 22.10 -6.03 17.28
N LYS A 44 23.15 -5.26 17.59
CA LYS A 44 23.33 -4.64 18.91
C LYS A 44 22.53 -3.35 19.05
N ASP A 45 22.33 -2.65 17.93
CA ASP A 45 21.60 -1.39 17.83
C ASP A 45 20.67 -1.46 16.65
N ILE A 46 19.63 -0.59 16.62
CA ILE A 46 18.76 -0.47 15.46
C ILE A 46 19.52 0.25 14.34
N ASN A 47 19.67 -0.44 13.21
CA ASN A 47 20.31 0.07 12.00
C ASN A 47 19.37 -0.10 10.82
N LEU A 48 19.07 0.99 10.13
CA LEU A 48 18.20 1.06 8.97
C LEU A 48 19.01 1.48 7.75
N PHE A 49 19.03 0.65 6.73
CA PHE A 49 19.66 0.94 5.44
C PHE A 49 18.65 0.82 4.30
N SER A 50 18.70 1.75 3.37
CA SER A 50 17.97 1.65 2.09
C SER A 50 18.89 2.05 0.94
N ASP A 51 18.90 1.24 -0.11
CA ASP A 51 19.64 1.52 -1.34
C ASP A 51 19.17 2.79 -2.08
N MET A 52 18.00 3.35 -1.69
CA MET A 52 17.56 4.66 -2.19
C MET A 52 18.40 5.83 -1.68
N PHE A 53 19.07 5.69 -0.52
CA PHE A 53 19.70 6.80 0.18
C PHE A 53 21.20 6.60 0.38
N ASP A 54 21.69 5.35 0.27
CA ASP A 54 23.11 4.95 0.37
C ASP A 54 23.82 5.31 1.69
N TYR A 55 23.06 5.44 2.81
CA TYR A 55 23.61 5.61 4.16
C TYR A 55 22.72 4.92 5.20
N THR A 56 23.30 4.64 6.37
CA THR A 56 22.62 3.97 7.48
C THR A 56 22.22 4.97 8.55
N VAL A 57 21.02 4.79 9.13
CA VAL A 57 20.51 5.57 10.25
C VAL A 57 20.03 4.65 11.37
N GLY A 58 19.86 5.20 12.57
CA GLY A 58 19.11 4.56 13.67
C GLY A 58 17.67 5.07 13.75
N MET A 59 17.14 5.19 14.97
CA MET A 59 15.83 5.77 15.24
C MET A 59 15.83 7.28 15.48
N THR A 60 17.01 7.92 15.49
CA THR A 60 17.09 9.40 15.47
C THR A 60 16.38 9.90 14.21
N PRO A 61 15.44 10.87 14.32
CA PRO A 61 14.65 11.31 13.18
C PRO A 61 15.49 11.74 11.98
N ASP A 62 15.20 11.15 10.83
CA ASP A 62 15.81 11.49 9.54
C ASP A 62 14.71 11.64 8.50
N SER A 63 14.69 12.78 7.80
CA SER A 63 13.61 13.11 6.86
C SER A 63 13.47 12.14 5.69
N LYS A 64 14.56 11.52 5.23
CA LYS A 64 14.54 10.52 4.15
C LYS A 64 14.04 9.16 4.65
N TYR A 65 14.33 8.83 5.90
CA TYR A 65 13.91 7.57 6.54
C TYR A 65 12.60 7.70 7.33
N ALA A 66 11.97 8.87 7.36
CA ALA A 66 10.78 9.16 8.17
C ALA A 66 9.67 8.12 7.99
N LEU A 67 9.43 7.64 6.76
CA LEU A 67 8.41 6.63 6.50
C LEU A 67 8.76 5.27 7.14
N ILE A 68 9.99 4.81 7.02
CA ILE A 68 10.47 3.55 7.62
C ILE A 68 10.45 3.68 9.15
N GLN A 69 11.00 4.76 9.69
CA GLN A 69 11.03 5.02 11.13
C GLN A 69 9.63 5.11 11.72
N GLN A 70 8.70 5.85 11.07
CA GLN A 70 7.31 5.93 11.54
C GLN A 70 6.59 4.58 11.46
N THR A 71 6.88 3.76 10.46
CA THR A 71 6.33 2.41 10.35
C THR A 71 6.75 1.53 11.52
N ILE A 72 8.04 1.60 11.90
CA ILE A 72 8.59 0.88 13.04
C ILE A 72 7.90 1.36 14.32
N VAL A 73 7.82 2.68 14.54
CA VAL A 73 7.15 3.26 15.70
C VAL A 73 5.69 2.82 15.77
N THR A 74 4.95 2.89 14.65
CA THR A 74 3.55 2.45 14.61
C THR A 74 3.38 0.98 15.02
N LEU A 75 4.26 0.09 14.53
CA LEU A 75 4.21 -1.32 14.92
C LEU A 75 4.43 -1.51 16.41
N PHE A 76 5.42 -0.84 17.00
CA PHE A 76 5.75 -1.02 18.40
C PHE A 76 4.78 -0.29 19.34
N ASP A 77 4.21 0.85 18.93
CA ASP A 77 3.06 1.49 19.59
C ASP A 77 1.87 0.50 19.66
N TYR A 78 1.58 -0.19 18.57
CA TYR A 78 0.54 -1.24 18.52
C TYR A 78 0.86 -2.39 19.49
N LEU A 79 2.12 -2.76 19.66
CA LEU A 79 2.54 -3.80 20.61
C LEU A 79 2.63 -3.29 22.06
N GLY A 80 2.29 -2.03 22.33
CA GLY A 80 2.37 -1.41 23.65
C GLY A 80 3.81 -1.22 24.14
N LYS A 81 4.77 -1.07 23.23
CA LYS A 81 6.19 -0.89 23.54
C LYS A 81 6.66 0.53 23.23
N SER A 82 7.45 1.11 24.12
CA SER A 82 8.13 2.37 23.86
C SER A 82 9.32 2.18 22.90
N ALA A 83 9.83 3.29 22.36
CA ALA A 83 10.98 3.25 21.45
C ALA A 83 12.24 2.62 22.10
N GLU A 84 12.41 2.79 23.41
CA GLU A 84 13.52 2.22 24.18
C GLU A 84 13.39 0.71 24.41
N GLU A 85 12.16 0.18 24.31
CA GLU A 85 11.85 -1.23 24.47
C GLU A 85 11.88 -2.02 23.15
N ILE A 86 12.15 -1.34 22.02
CA ILE A 86 12.28 -2.00 20.72
C ILE A 86 13.54 -2.89 20.73
N PRO A 87 13.41 -4.23 20.58
CA PRO A 87 14.59 -5.09 20.49
C PRO A 87 15.45 -4.72 19.28
N PRO A 88 16.78 -4.63 19.45
CA PRO A 88 17.67 -4.17 18.39
C PRO A 88 17.66 -5.09 17.17
N PHE A 89 17.70 -4.51 15.99
CA PHE A 89 17.76 -5.22 14.72
C PHE A 89 18.47 -4.37 13.64
N SER A 90 18.95 -5.03 12.60
CA SER A 90 19.37 -4.37 11.36
C SER A 90 18.33 -4.65 10.28
N LEU A 91 17.81 -3.61 9.65
CA LEU A 91 16.89 -3.68 8.52
C LEU A 91 17.57 -3.10 7.27
N GLU A 92 17.74 -3.92 6.25
CA GLU A 92 18.25 -3.53 4.95
C GLU A 92 17.13 -3.65 3.92
N ILE A 93 16.81 -2.55 3.23
CA ILE A 93 15.80 -2.50 2.15
C ILE A 93 16.51 -2.21 0.83
N THR A 94 16.28 -3.07 -0.16
CA THR A 94 16.86 -2.99 -1.50
C THR A 94 15.80 -3.22 -2.58
N GLY A 95 16.11 -2.86 -3.82
CA GLY A 95 15.21 -3.03 -4.95
C GLY A 95 14.46 -1.75 -5.29
N LYS A 96 15.21 -0.72 -5.69
CA LYS A 96 14.64 0.55 -6.18
C LYS A 96 13.59 0.27 -7.26
N MET A 97 12.38 0.77 -7.05
CA MET A 97 11.31 0.72 -8.05
C MET A 97 11.49 1.83 -9.10
N GLU A 98 12.69 1.85 -9.70
CA GLU A 98 13.09 2.83 -10.69
C GLU A 98 14.09 2.25 -11.70
N ARG A 99 14.24 2.90 -12.84
CA ARG A 99 15.27 2.64 -13.84
C ARG A 99 15.83 3.98 -14.34
N ASP A 100 17.15 4.10 -14.38
CA ASP A 100 17.86 5.32 -14.83
C ASP A 100 17.38 6.59 -14.09
N GLY A 101 17.16 6.49 -12.77
CA GLY A 101 16.70 7.59 -11.91
C GLY A 101 15.21 7.95 -12.11
N LYS A 102 14.46 7.19 -12.91
CA LYS A 102 13.04 7.41 -13.14
C LYS A 102 12.21 6.35 -12.43
N LYS A 103 11.32 6.78 -11.52
CA LYS A 103 10.42 5.89 -10.80
C LYS A 103 9.40 5.26 -11.74
N PHE A 104 9.09 3.97 -11.52
CA PHE A 104 8.08 3.26 -12.29
C PHE A 104 6.63 3.73 -12.01
N GLY A 105 6.38 4.40 -10.90
CA GLY A 105 5.02 4.84 -10.52
C GLY A 105 4.13 3.73 -9.96
N ILE A 106 4.71 2.69 -9.42
CA ILE A 106 4.03 1.45 -8.99
C ILE A 106 3.81 1.35 -7.48
N GLY A 107 3.76 2.47 -6.75
CA GLY A 107 3.42 2.48 -5.33
C GLY A 107 4.59 2.18 -4.38
N SER A 108 5.76 2.77 -4.61
CA SER A 108 6.97 2.51 -3.79
C SER A 108 6.80 2.87 -2.31
N SER A 109 6.07 3.93 -1.96
CA SER A 109 5.80 4.30 -0.56
C SER A 109 4.96 3.22 0.14
N GLY A 110 3.88 2.76 -0.50
CA GLY A 110 3.08 1.66 0.01
C GLY A 110 3.90 0.37 0.14
N SER A 111 4.73 0.08 -0.87
CA SER A 111 5.57 -1.11 -0.86
C SER A 111 6.57 -1.11 0.30
N VAL A 112 7.28 -0.01 0.57
CA VAL A 112 8.26 0.07 1.66
C VAL A 112 7.58 -0.01 3.05
N THR A 113 6.41 0.59 3.21
CA THR A 113 5.65 0.54 4.47
C THR A 113 5.18 -0.89 4.77
N VAL A 114 4.52 -1.54 3.81
CA VAL A 114 4.06 -2.93 3.98
C VAL A 114 5.24 -3.89 4.13
N LEU A 115 6.33 -3.67 3.39
CA LEU A 115 7.55 -4.47 3.47
C LEU A 115 8.17 -4.42 4.88
N THR A 116 8.28 -3.23 5.46
CA THR A 116 8.80 -3.03 6.81
C THR A 116 7.95 -3.77 7.85
N LEU A 117 6.62 -3.66 7.76
CA LEU A 117 5.70 -4.39 8.65
C LEU A 117 5.81 -5.91 8.49
N LYS A 118 5.78 -6.43 7.26
CA LYS A 118 5.92 -7.87 6.98
C LYS A 118 7.25 -8.42 7.48
N ALA A 119 8.34 -7.67 7.27
CA ALA A 119 9.68 -8.08 7.65
C ALA A 119 9.84 -8.16 9.19
N LEU A 120 9.39 -7.12 9.91
CA LEU A 120 9.43 -7.10 11.37
C LEU A 120 8.43 -8.08 11.98
N SER A 121 7.23 -8.24 11.38
CA SER A 121 6.29 -9.28 11.79
C SER A 121 6.91 -10.68 11.73
N ALA A 122 7.56 -11.01 10.63
CA ALA A 122 8.25 -12.30 10.48
C ALA A 122 9.47 -12.43 11.41
N PHE A 123 10.22 -11.35 11.62
CA PHE A 123 11.39 -11.34 12.49
C PHE A 123 11.01 -11.56 13.96
N TYR A 124 9.94 -10.92 14.42
CA TYR A 124 9.45 -11.06 15.81
C TYR A 124 8.35 -12.12 15.98
N GLU A 125 8.02 -12.88 14.94
CA GLU A 125 7.03 -13.96 14.96
C GLU A 125 5.62 -13.49 15.39
N LEU A 126 5.22 -12.28 14.95
CA LEU A 126 3.98 -11.64 15.38
C LEU A 126 2.72 -12.20 14.68
N ASN A 127 2.88 -12.91 13.56
CA ASN A 127 1.78 -13.49 12.78
C ASN A 127 0.66 -12.50 12.43
N LEU A 128 1.02 -11.28 12.03
CA LEU A 128 0.05 -10.26 11.63
C LEU A 128 -0.72 -10.68 10.38
N SER A 129 -2.04 -10.57 10.41
CA SER A 129 -2.89 -10.80 9.24
C SER A 129 -2.67 -9.74 8.15
N ALA A 130 -3.04 -10.05 6.90
CA ALA A 130 -2.97 -9.09 5.81
C ALA A 130 -3.82 -7.83 6.09
N ASP A 131 -4.97 -8.02 6.73
CA ASP A 131 -5.86 -6.93 7.13
C ASP A 131 -5.24 -6.02 8.19
N LEU A 132 -4.63 -6.59 9.21
CA LEU A 132 -3.93 -5.81 10.24
C LEU A 132 -2.70 -5.09 9.67
N ILE A 133 -1.96 -5.72 8.75
CA ILE A 133 -0.87 -5.06 8.02
C ILE A 133 -1.41 -3.89 7.19
N PHE A 134 -2.56 -4.06 6.52
CA PHE A 134 -3.23 -2.97 5.80
C PHE A 134 -3.59 -1.81 6.74
N LYS A 135 -4.22 -2.09 7.88
CA LYS A 135 -4.59 -1.07 8.87
C LYS A 135 -3.37 -0.34 9.44
N LEU A 136 -2.33 -1.06 9.87
CA LEU A 136 -1.09 -0.49 10.41
C LEU A 136 -0.35 0.37 9.38
N ALA A 137 -0.26 -0.08 8.12
CA ALA A 137 0.38 0.66 7.05
C ALA A 137 -0.42 1.94 6.71
N SER A 138 -1.74 1.82 6.61
CA SER A 138 -2.63 2.97 6.37
C SER A 138 -2.59 3.97 7.52
N TYR A 139 -2.60 3.49 8.78
CA TYR A 139 -2.42 4.31 9.97
C TYR A 139 -1.11 5.12 9.88
N THR A 140 0.00 4.46 9.56
CA THR A 140 1.31 5.11 9.42
C THR A 140 1.29 6.24 8.39
N LEU A 141 0.73 5.96 7.20
CA LEU A 141 0.66 6.95 6.12
C LEU A 141 -0.26 8.12 6.48
N LEU A 142 -1.43 7.85 7.07
CA LEU A 142 -2.35 8.90 7.52
C LEU A 142 -1.74 9.76 8.62
N LYS A 143 -1.00 9.17 9.57
CA LYS A 143 -0.25 9.90 10.61
C LYS A 143 0.82 10.83 10.02
N LEU A 144 1.41 10.45 8.88
CA LEU A 144 2.35 11.28 8.11
C LEU A 144 1.68 12.26 7.14
N GLY A 145 0.35 12.34 7.14
CA GLY A 145 -0.40 13.27 6.30
C GLY A 145 -0.55 12.85 4.84
N ASP A 146 -0.40 11.55 4.54
CA ASP A 146 -0.70 11.04 3.20
C ASP A 146 -2.20 11.13 2.90
N ASN A 147 -2.57 11.52 1.68
CA ASN A 147 -3.94 11.70 1.22
C ASN A 147 -4.34 10.72 0.12
N GLY A 148 -3.52 9.71 -0.16
CA GLY A 148 -3.81 8.64 -1.11
C GLY A 148 -5.04 7.83 -0.74
N SER A 149 -5.50 6.98 -1.65
CA SER A 149 -6.69 6.15 -1.41
C SER A 149 -6.47 4.98 -0.46
N MET A 150 -5.22 4.60 -0.20
CA MET A 150 -4.78 3.37 0.48
C MET A 150 -5.04 2.07 -0.33
N GLY A 151 -5.46 2.20 -1.58
CA GLY A 151 -5.66 1.04 -2.46
C GLY A 151 -4.36 0.31 -2.80
N ASP A 152 -3.25 1.04 -2.93
CA ASP A 152 -1.91 0.46 -3.08
C ASP A 152 -1.53 -0.38 -1.86
N ILE A 153 -1.78 0.13 -0.66
CA ILE A 153 -1.56 -0.59 0.60
C ILE A 153 -2.37 -1.88 0.64
N ALA A 154 -3.67 -1.81 0.31
CA ALA A 154 -4.55 -2.99 0.27
C ALA A 154 -3.98 -4.06 -0.67
N CYS A 155 -3.65 -3.68 -1.89
CA CYS A 155 -3.13 -4.60 -2.90
C CYS A 155 -1.79 -5.25 -2.48
N ILE A 156 -0.85 -4.47 -1.92
CA ILE A 156 0.47 -4.96 -1.51
C ILE A 156 0.39 -5.77 -0.22
N ALA A 157 -0.49 -5.42 0.72
CA ALA A 157 -0.68 -6.18 1.96
C ALA A 157 -1.21 -7.58 1.68
N TYR A 158 -2.19 -7.70 0.77
CA TYR A 158 -2.79 -8.97 0.37
C TYR A 158 -1.98 -9.73 -0.68
N ASP A 159 -1.02 -9.06 -1.35
CA ASP A 159 -0.10 -9.63 -2.35
C ASP A 159 -0.84 -10.32 -3.51
N ASP A 160 -1.95 -9.75 -3.97
CA ASP A 160 -2.82 -10.37 -4.97
C ASP A 160 -3.51 -9.34 -5.87
N LEU A 161 -4.42 -9.81 -6.73
CA LEU A 161 -5.42 -8.99 -7.40
C LEU A 161 -6.59 -8.76 -6.43
N VAL A 162 -6.87 -7.50 -6.12
CA VAL A 162 -7.90 -7.13 -5.15
C VAL A 162 -8.93 -6.17 -5.72
N ALA A 163 -10.18 -6.30 -5.27
CA ALA A 163 -11.15 -5.22 -5.29
C ALA A 163 -11.10 -4.52 -3.93
N PHE A 164 -10.76 -3.24 -3.94
CA PHE A 164 -10.67 -2.41 -2.74
C PHE A 164 -11.72 -1.32 -2.77
N THR A 165 -12.63 -1.33 -1.79
CA THR A 165 -13.58 -0.24 -1.55
C THR A 165 -13.03 0.68 -0.48
N SER A 166 -12.88 1.96 -0.79
CA SER A 166 -12.20 2.92 0.07
C SER A 166 -13.07 3.41 1.23
N PHE A 167 -12.42 3.93 2.25
CA PHE A 167 -13.01 4.44 3.49
C PHE A 167 -12.81 5.96 3.65
N ASP A 168 -13.48 6.55 4.65
CA ASP A 168 -13.28 7.95 5.02
C ASP A 168 -11.94 8.13 5.76
N ARG A 169 -10.90 8.47 5.00
CA ARG A 169 -9.55 8.70 5.53
C ARG A 169 -9.46 9.92 6.43
N GLN A 170 -10.31 10.93 6.21
CA GLN A 170 -10.33 12.11 7.06
C GLN A 170 -10.87 11.77 8.46
N GLN A 171 -11.89 10.91 8.51
CA GLN A 171 -12.43 10.42 9.78
C GLN A 171 -11.42 9.58 10.53
N VAL A 172 -10.73 8.65 9.84
CA VAL A 172 -9.67 7.82 10.47
C VAL A 172 -8.51 8.69 10.95
N ALA A 173 -8.08 9.69 10.16
CA ALA A 173 -7.02 10.62 10.57
C ALA A 173 -7.40 11.43 11.82
N LYS A 174 -8.68 11.78 12.01
CA LYS A 174 -9.16 12.42 13.26
C LYS A 174 -9.04 11.48 14.45
N TRP A 175 -9.42 10.21 14.31
CA TRP A 175 -9.25 9.21 15.37
C TRP A 175 -7.78 9.03 15.75
N ILE A 176 -6.89 8.93 14.76
CA ILE A 176 -5.43 8.86 14.98
C ILE A 176 -4.90 10.02 15.83
N GLY A 177 -5.47 11.21 15.67
CA GLY A 177 -5.08 12.41 16.43
C GLY A 177 -5.62 12.47 17.86
N THR A 178 -6.61 11.64 18.22
CA THR A 178 -7.37 11.81 19.49
C THR A 178 -7.47 10.51 20.30
N GLU A 179 -7.22 9.36 19.75
CA GLU A 179 -7.45 8.07 20.38
C GLU A 179 -6.18 7.21 20.39
N SER A 180 -6.17 6.13 21.21
CA SER A 180 -5.08 5.18 21.20
C SER A 180 -5.02 4.39 19.88
N ILE A 181 -3.86 3.87 19.54
CA ILE A 181 -3.70 3.07 18.31
C ILE A 181 -4.60 1.82 18.34
N GLN A 182 -4.76 1.18 19.50
CA GLN A 182 -5.64 0.02 19.68
C GLN A 182 -7.08 0.40 19.39
N ASP A 183 -7.60 1.48 19.99
CA ASP A 183 -8.96 1.94 19.78
C ASP A 183 -9.22 2.27 18.31
N VAL A 184 -8.25 2.91 17.63
CA VAL A 184 -8.38 3.23 16.19
C VAL A 184 -8.42 1.95 15.35
N LEU A 185 -7.54 0.99 15.62
CA LEU A 185 -7.47 -0.26 14.83
C LEU A 185 -8.67 -1.17 15.07
N ASP A 186 -9.29 -1.14 16.25
CA ASP A 186 -10.48 -1.94 16.56
C ASP A 186 -11.77 -1.39 15.92
N LYS A 187 -11.76 -0.12 15.49
CA LYS A 187 -12.92 0.46 14.79
C LYS A 187 -13.14 -0.18 13.43
N ASP A 188 -14.41 -0.19 13.01
CA ASP A 188 -14.75 -0.36 11.60
C ASP A 188 -14.44 0.92 10.83
N TRP A 189 -13.53 0.84 9.87
CA TRP A 189 -13.18 1.96 8.99
C TRP A 189 -14.10 2.07 7.77
N GLY A 190 -14.93 1.04 7.52
CA GLY A 190 -15.87 1.01 6.41
C GLY A 190 -15.23 0.67 5.05
N TYR A 191 -14.00 0.15 5.01
CA TYR A 191 -13.40 -0.38 3.78
C TYR A 191 -13.82 -1.83 3.53
N GLN A 192 -13.63 -2.28 2.29
CA GLN A 192 -13.70 -3.69 1.93
C GLN A 192 -12.50 -4.07 1.05
N ILE A 193 -11.92 -5.24 1.30
CA ILE A 193 -10.86 -5.82 0.47
C ILE A 193 -11.26 -7.24 0.11
N GLU A 194 -11.44 -7.48 -1.17
CA GLU A 194 -11.79 -8.79 -1.72
C GLU A 194 -10.71 -9.26 -2.68
N VAL A 195 -10.15 -10.44 -2.41
CA VAL A 195 -9.19 -11.06 -3.34
C VAL A 195 -9.96 -11.63 -4.53
N ILE A 196 -9.60 -11.18 -5.73
CA ILE A 196 -10.18 -11.67 -6.98
C ILE A 196 -9.33 -12.83 -7.50
N LYS A 197 -9.96 -13.97 -7.71
CA LYS A 197 -9.34 -15.11 -8.41
C LYS A 197 -9.91 -15.18 -9.82
N PRO A 198 -9.16 -14.71 -10.85
CA PRO A 198 -9.65 -14.77 -12.22
C PRO A 198 -9.94 -16.21 -12.64
N ALA A 199 -11.12 -16.44 -13.23
CA ALA A 199 -11.49 -17.75 -13.76
C ALA A 199 -10.86 -18.03 -15.13
N LEU A 200 -10.16 -17.06 -15.71
CA LEU A 200 -9.41 -17.19 -16.96
C LEU A 200 -7.93 -16.99 -16.73
N PRO A 201 -7.06 -17.73 -17.41
CA PRO A 201 -5.65 -17.40 -17.50
C PRO A 201 -5.50 -16.08 -18.25
N CYS A 202 -5.06 -15.03 -17.56
CA CYS A 202 -4.83 -13.71 -18.14
C CYS A 202 -3.38 -13.29 -17.90
N GLU A 203 -2.74 -12.75 -18.93
CA GLU A 203 -1.49 -12.03 -18.80
C GLU A 203 -1.79 -10.53 -18.72
N PHE A 204 -1.19 -9.87 -17.74
CA PHE A 204 -1.30 -8.42 -17.56
C PHE A 204 -0.03 -7.77 -18.11
N LEU A 205 -0.11 -7.23 -19.30
CA LEU A 205 1.00 -6.56 -19.97
C LEU A 205 0.93 -5.06 -19.72
N VAL A 206 2.06 -4.48 -19.33
CA VAL A 206 2.15 -3.06 -18.98
C VAL A 206 3.25 -2.40 -19.79
N GLY A 207 2.91 -1.31 -20.50
CA GLY A 207 3.86 -0.43 -21.14
C GLY A 207 4.30 0.67 -20.17
N TRP A 208 5.61 0.86 -20.00
CA TRP A 208 6.14 1.97 -19.20
C TRP A 208 6.55 3.13 -20.11
N THR A 209 5.95 4.30 -19.86
CA THR A 209 6.18 5.53 -20.67
C THR A 209 7.54 6.19 -20.39
N MET A 210 8.30 5.72 -19.40
CA MET A 210 9.54 6.34 -18.90
C MET A 210 9.34 7.79 -18.36
N GLN A 211 8.10 8.21 -18.12
CA GLN A 211 7.77 9.49 -17.53
C GLN A 211 7.19 9.29 -16.13
N PRO A 212 7.75 9.91 -15.08
CA PRO A 212 7.16 9.83 -13.76
C PRO A 212 5.82 10.56 -13.76
N SER A 213 4.76 9.91 -13.26
CA SER A 213 3.51 10.60 -12.95
C SER A 213 3.65 11.32 -11.61
N ILE A 214 3.27 12.60 -11.55
CA ILE A 214 3.24 13.39 -10.32
C ILE A 214 1.85 13.16 -9.69
N SER A 215 1.69 12.04 -9.00
CA SER A 215 0.38 11.59 -8.48
C SER A 215 -0.31 12.64 -7.59
N LYS A 216 0.44 13.40 -6.78
CA LYS A 216 -0.15 14.43 -5.89
C LYS A 216 -0.76 15.60 -6.68
N ASP A 217 -0.09 16.06 -7.73
CA ASP A 217 -0.58 17.19 -8.55
C ASP A 217 -1.76 16.75 -9.41
N MET A 218 -1.71 15.53 -9.96
CA MET A 218 -2.82 14.94 -10.70
C MET A 218 -4.06 14.74 -9.84
N ILE A 219 -3.91 14.27 -8.60
CA ILE A 219 -5.02 14.14 -7.64
C ILE A 219 -5.71 15.48 -7.42
N ASN A 220 -4.96 16.57 -7.24
CA ASN A 220 -5.51 17.90 -7.02
C ASN A 220 -6.25 18.44 -8.26
N LEU A 221 -5.72 18.19 -9.46
CA LEU A 221 -6.36 18.56 -10.71
C LEU A 221 -7.67 17.78 -10.97
N VAL A 222 -7.65 16.49 -10.71
CA VAL A 222 -8.81 15.62 -10.98
C VAL A 222 -9.92 15.79 -9.95
N LYS A 223 -9.60 16.15 -8.68
CA LYS A 223 -10.62 16.33 -7.63
C LYS A 223 -11.75 17.27 -8.02
N SER A 224 -11.46 18.33 -8.76
CA SER A 224 -12.47 19.29 -9.21
C SER A 224 -13.35 18.77 -10.37
N ALA A 225 -12.89 17.74 -11.08
CA ALA A 225 -13.59 17.12 -12.19
C ALA A 225 -14.41 15.87 -11.79
N ILE A 226 -14.25 15.36 -10.58
CA ILE A 226 -14.99 14.20 -10.08
C ILE A 226 -16.44 14.60 -9.79
N SER A 227 -17.35 14.25 -10.70
CA SER A 227 -18.80 14.44 -10.52
C SER A 227 -19.45 13.18 -9.95
N GLN A 228 -20.67 13.33 -9.43
CA GLN A 228 -21.47 12.18 -8.97
C GLN A 228 -21.79 11.20 -10.12
N GLU A 229 -21.98 11.73 -11.32
CA GLU A 229 -22.19 10.91 -12.52
C GLU A 229 -20.95 10.10 -12.88
N PHE A 230 -19.76 10.73 -12.82
CA PHE A 230 -18.48 10.03 -13.00
C PHE A 230 -18.32 8.91 -11.97
N LEU A 231 -18.57 9.16 -10.68
CA LEU A 231 -18.45 8.17 -9.62
C LEU A 231 -19.40 6.99 -9.84
N ALA A 232 -20.68 7.27 -10.15
CA ALA A 232 -21.67 6.21 -10.39
C ALA A 232 -21.34 5.37 -11.64
N ALA A 233 -20.89 6.02 -12.72
CA ALA A 233 -20.48 5.34 -13.94
C ALA A 233 -19.24 4.47 -13.71
N THR A 234 -18.23 5.01 -13.03
CA THR A 234 -16.99 4.29 -12.71
C THR A 234 -17.27 3.08 -11.81
N GLU A 235 -18.05 3.27 -10.73
CA GLU A 235 -18.39 2.16 -9.82
C GLU A 235 -19.09 1.01 -10.57
N LYS A 236 -20.02 1.34 -11.47
CA LYS A 236 -20.71 0.34 -12.30
C LYS A 236 -19.72 -0.46 -13.16
N GLU A 237 -18.79 0.21 -13.85
CA GLU A 237 -17.81 -0.46 -14.72
C GLU A 237 -16.79 -1.27 -13.88
N VAL A 238 -16.39 -0.78 -12.71
CA VAL A 238 -15.53 -1.52 -11.78
C VAL A 238 -16.17 -2.82 -11.31
N GLN A 239 -17.46 -2.77 -10.93
CA GLN A 239 -18.20 -3.96 -10.52
C GLN A 239 -18.37 -4.96 -11.68
N LEU A 240 -18.60 -4.48 -12.90
CA LEU A 240 -18.66 -5.33 -14.10
C LEU A 240 -17.29 -5.97 -14.40
N CYS A 241 -16.21 -5.22 -14.29
CA CYS A 241 -14.84 -5.72 -14.45
C CYS A 241 -14.54 -6.84 -13.44
N LYS A 242 -14.84 -6.60 -12.16
CA LYS A 242 -14.68 -7.58 -11.08
C LYS A 242 -15.47 -8.87 -11.38
N GLN A 243 -16.75 -8.76 -11.70
CA GLN A 243 -17.61 -9.91 -12.01
C GLN A 243 -17.13 -10.69 -13.24
N ALA A 244 -16.71 -9.98 -14.29
CA ALA A 244 -16.20 -10.58 -15.51
C ALA A 244 -14.90 -11.35 -15.27
N LEU A 245 -13.97 -10.83 -14.43
CA LEU A 245 -12.76 -11.53 -14.02
C LEU A 245 -13.10 -12.81 -13.22
N GLN A 246 -14.04 -12.72 -12.30
CA GLN A 246 -14.45 -13.85 -11.46
C GLN A 246 -15.21 -14.94 -12.24
N SER A 247 -16.04 -14.56 -13.22
CA SER A 247 -16.81 -15.51 -14.04
C SER A 247 -16.03 -16.06 -15.24
N GLY A 248 -14.94 -15.38 -15.64
CA GLY A 248 -14.19 -15.75 -16.83
C GLY A 248 -14.84 -15.30 -18.14
N ASP A 249 -15.71 -14.30 -18.09
CA ASP A 249 -16.35 -13.73 -19.29
C ASP A 249 -15.38 -12.76 -20.02
N LYS A 250 -14.72 -13.29 -21.05
CA LYS A 250 -13.74 -12.56 -21.88
C LYS A 250 -14.31 -11.30 -22.54
N GLU A 251 -15.54 -11.37 -23.02
CA GLU A 251 -16.16 -10.24 -23.74
C GLU A 251 -16.49 -9.11 -22.77
N SER A 252 -16.98 -9.44 -21.59
CA SER A 252 -17.24 -8.44 -20.54
C SER A 252 -15.95 -7.83 -19.99
N VAL A 253 -14.86 -8.60 -19.80
CA VAL A 253 -13.55 -8.07 -19.43
C VAL A 253 -13.07 -7.07 -20.47
N LYS A 254 -13.08 -7.44 -21.76
CA LYS A 254 -12.66 -6.57 -22.85
C LYS A 254 -13.48 -5.27 -22.91
N LYS A 255 -14.79 -5.36 -22.73
CA LYS A 255 -15.70 -4.21 -22.77
C LYS A 255 -15.48 -3.25 -21.59
N SER A 256 -15.29 -3.78 -20.37
CA SER A 256 -15.09 -2.97 -19.17
C SER A 256 -13.73 -2.26 -19.15
N THR A 257 -12.70 -2.84 -19.77
CA THR A 257 -11.36 -2.22 -19.84
C THR A 257 -11.20 -1.23 -20.99
N SER A 258 -12.00 -1.34 -22.06
CA SER A 258 -11.92 -0.44 -23.23
C SER A 258 -12.66 0.90 -23.09
N LYS A 259 -13.45 1.09 -22.03
CA LYS A 259 -14.20 2.34 -21.80
C LYS A 259 -13.42 3.39 -20.98
N HIS A 260 -12.18 3.11 -20.64
CA HIS A 260 -11.30 3.99 -19.87
C HIS A 260 -10.23 4.70 -20.74
N GLU A 261 -10.36 4.64 -22.05
CA GLU A 261 -9.62 5.47 -23.02
C GLU A 261 -10.43 6.81 -23.27
#